data_e15d942c524df33c8f4154b267700a0b
#
_entry.id   e15d942c524df33c8f4154b267700a0b
#
_cell.length_a   1.000
_cell.length_b   1.000
_cell.length_c   1.000
_cell.angle_alpha   90.00
_cell.angle_beta   90.00
_cell.angle_gamma   90.00
#
_symmetry.space_group_name_H-M   'P 1'
#
loop_
_entity.id
_entity.type
_entity.pdbx_description
1 polymer ?
#
loop_
_entity_poly.entity_id
_entity_poly.type
_entity_poly.pdbx_seq_one_letter_code
_entity_poly.pdbx_strand_id
1 'polypeptide(L)'
;MATSTERINQIMKEKKLRQIDVLNLAKPFQQKYNIKFSKSHLSQYVNGKSNPDNKKIFLLSKVFGVTEAWLLGYDVPRYERIEKTKITGPQTPQGLKIPVLGTVAAGIPISAVEEILDYEEVPQSWKSQGEFFGLRIKGDSMKPDINDRDTVIVRKQSTANNGDVVITLVNGDDVTCKKFEKLDNGIMLISNNSEYSPMYFSNEEVVTKPVVIIGRVVELRRKF
;
A
#
# COMPACT_ATOMS: atom_id res chain seq x y z
N MET A 1 -33.34 -16.35 -0.73
CA MET A 1 -32.28 -15.38 -0.36
C MET A 1 -31.39 -16.03 0.67
N ALA A 2 -30.07 -15.91 0.55
CA ALA A 2 -29.15 -16.38 1.56
C ALA A 2 -29.24 -15.46 2.81
N THR A 3 -28.95 -15.98 3.98
CA THR A 3 -28.87 -15.18 5.22
C THR A 3 -27.48 -14.63 5.46
N SER A 4 -27.34 -13.60 6.29
CA SER A 4 -26.00 -13.11 6.72
C SER A 4 -25.17 -14.22 7.37
N THR A 5 -25.80 -15.10 8.14
CA THR A 5 -25.16 -16.28 8.73
C THR A 5 -24.57 -17.20 7.69
N GLU A 6 -25.32 -17.54 6.65
CA GLU A 6 -24.84 -18.39 5.56
C GLU A 6 -23.68 -17.75 4.81
N ARG A 7 -23.76 -16.45 4.54
CA ARG A 7 -22.68 -15.70 3.86
C ARG A 7 -21.40 -15.60 4.71
N ILE A 8 -21.53 -15.35 6.01
CA ILE A 8 -20.39 -15.33 6.93
C ILE A 8 -19.71 -16.70 6.97
N ASN A 9 -20.50 -17.78 7.15
CA ASN A 9 -19.98 -19.14 7.18
C ASN A 9 -19.36 -19.55 5.84
N GLN A 10 -19.96 -19.17 4.72
CA GLN A 10 -19.43 -19.40 3.40
C GLN A 10 -18.03 -18.80 3.24
N ILE A 11 -17.85 -17.52 3.57
CA ILE A 11 -16.53 -16.84 3.46
C ILE A 11 -15.51 -17.46 4.40
N MET A 12 -15.88 -17.72 5.65
CA MET A 12 -14.97 -18.31 6.61
C MET A 12 -14.48 -19.68 6.13
N LYS A 13 -15.36 -20.50 5.55
CA LYS A 13 -15.00 -21.80 4.95
C LYS A 13 -14.07 -21.64 3.74
N GLU A 14 -14.42 -20.77 2.80
CA GLU A 14 -13.64 -20.55 1.57
C GLU A 14 -12.23 -20.01 1.87
N LYS A 15 -12.12 -19.06 2.81
CA LYS A 15 -10.84 -18.46 3.21
C LYS A 15 -10.12 -19.27 4.31
N LYS A 16 -10.68 -20.40 4.74
CA LYS A 16 -10.16 -21.25 5.82
C LYS A 16 -9.91 -20.48 7.12
N LEU A 17 -10.78 -19.51 7.45
CA LEU A 17 -10.66 -18.65 8.63
C LEU A 17 -11.38 -19.28 9.82
N ARG A 18 -10.71 -19.33 10.98
CA ARG A 18 -11.34 -19.60 12.27
C ARG A 18 -11.90 -18.31 12.84
N GLN A 19 -12.80 -18.38 13.80
CA GLN A 19 -13.36 -17.19 14.46
C GLN A 19 -12.27 -16.27 15.05
N ILE A 20 -11.20 -16.84 15.59
CA ILE A 20 -10.08 -16.05 16.13
C ILE A 20 -9.36 -15.25 15.05
N ASP A 21 -9.23 -15.81 13.85
CA ASP A 21 -8.58 -15.16 12.73
C ASP A 21 -9.41 -13.95 12.25
N VAL A 22 -10.75 -14.11 12.19
CA VAL A 22 -11.68 -13.02 11.88
C VAL A 22 -11.60 -11.88 12.93
N LEU A 23 -11.52 -12.23 14.22
CA LEU A 23 -11.39 -11.24 15.29
C LEU A 23 -10.07 -10.46 15.19
N ASN A 24 -8.98 -11.15 14.88
CA ASN A 24 -7.67 -10.49 14.68
C ASN A 24 -7.69 -9.55 13.48
N LEU A 25 -8.25 -9.98 12.35
CA LEU A 25 -8.44 -9.14 11.15
C LEU A 25 -9.36 -7.95 11.41
N ALA A 26 -10.29 -8.06 12.35
CA ALA A 26 -11.21 -6.98 12.69
C ALA A 26 -10.59 -5.87 13.56
N LYS A 27 -9.51 -6.15 14.31
CA LYS A 27 -8.90 -5.20 15.26
C LYS A 27 -8.59 -3.82 14.66
N PRO A 28 -7.85 -3.70 13.54
CA PRO A 28 -7.54 -2.40 12.94
C PRO A 28 -8.81 -1.63 12.53
N PHE A 29 -9.80 -2.34 11.98
CA PHE A 29 -11.07 -1.71 11.58
C PHE A 29 -11.92 -1.29 12.78
N GLN A 30 -11.89 -2.03 13.89
CA GLN A 30 -12.56 -1.66 15.14
C GLN A 30 -12.02 -0.33 15.69
N GLN A 31 -10.69 -0.17 15.67
CA GLN A 31 -10.05 1.08 16.11
C GLN A 31 -10.36 2.24 15.14
N LYS A 32 -10.19 2.01 13.84
CA LYS A 32 -10.42 3.04 12.81
C LYS A 32 -11.85 3.58 12.78
N TYR A 33 -12.84 2.71 12.96
CA TYR A 33 -14.26 3.08 12.84
C TYR A 33 -14.99 3.18 14.19
N ASN A 34 -14.28 3.02 15.30
CA ASN A 34 -14.84 3.01 16.64
C ASN A 34 -16.03 2.04 16.81
N ILE A 35 -15.88 0.82 16.29
CA ILE A 35 -16.90 -0.22 16.34
C ILE A 35 -16.47 -1.33 17.29
N LYS A 36 -17.22 -1.56 18.37
CA LYS A 36 -16.97 -2.67 19.29
C LYS A 36 -17.44 -4.00 18.68
N PHE A 37 -16.52 -4.93 18.50
CA PHE A 37 -16.79 -6.27 17.99
C PHE A 37 -16.06 -7.33 18.81
N SER A 38 -16.77 -8.31 19.33
CA SER A 38 -16.25 -9.31 20.28
C SER A 38 -16.45 -10.74 19.76
N LYS A 39 -15.79 -11.69 20.42
CA LYS A 39 -15.96 -13.12 20.17
C LYS A 39 -17.43 -13.55 20.32
N SER A 40 -18.13 -12.98 21.31
CA SER A 40 -19.56 -13.27 21.54
C SER A 40 -20.42 -12.86 20.33
N HIS A 41 -20.20 -11.66 19.79
CA HIS A 41 -20.92 -11.19 18.59
C HIS A 41 -20.70 -12.15 17.42
N LEU A 42 -19.43 -12.45 17.08
CA LEU A 42 -19.13 -13.33 15.96
C LEU A 42 -19.72 -14.74 16.16
N SER A 43 -19.62 -15.29 17.36
CA SER A 43 -20.18 -16.60 17.67
C SER A 43 -21.70 -16.65 17.47
N GLN A 44 -22.42 -15.60 17.88
CA GLN A 44 -23.88 -15.52 17.68
C GLN A 44 -24.25 -15.49 16.19
N TYR A 45 -23.49 -14.74 15.37
CA TYR A 45 -23.73 -14.62 13.92
C TYR A 45 -23.43 -15.91 13.17
N VAL A 46 -22.32 -16.58 13.48
CA VAL A 46 -21.92 -17.87 12.87
C VAL A 46 -22.93 -18.97 13.20
N ASN A 47 -23.50 -18.94 14.41
CA ASN A 47 -24.48 -19.94 14.88
C ASN A 47 -25.95 -19.54 14.57
N GLY A 48 -26.17 -18.42 13.89
CA GLY A 48 -27.52 -17.95 13.52
C GLY A 48 -28.38 -17.51 14.71
N LYS A 49 -27.79 -17.27 15.88
CA LYS A 49 -28.52 -16.86 17.10
C LYS A 49 -28.93 -15.38 17.08
N SER A 50 -28.25 -14.55 16.28
CA SER A 50 -28.60 -13.16 16.03
C SER A 50 -28.04 -12.70 14.68
N ASN A 51 -28.62 -11.64 14.12
CA ASN A 51 -28.12 -11.00 12.91
C ASN A 51 -27.19 -9.82 13.28
N PRO A 52 -26.12 -9.58 12.51
CA PRO A 52 -25.29 -8.39 12.68
C PRO A 52 -26.10 -7.12 12.39
N ASP A 53 -25.94 -6.09 13.22
CA ASP A 53 -26.45 -4.74 12.92
C ASP A 53 -25.64 -4.07 11.79
N ASN A 54 -26.11 -2.94 11.28
CA ASN A 54 -25.49 -2.23 10.17
C ASN A 54 -24.00 -1.90 10.40
N LYS A 55 -23.63 -1.50 11.63
CA LYS A 55 -22.23 -1.20 11.96
C LYS A 55 -21.36 -2.46 11.90
N LYS A 56 -21.88 -3.59 12.34
CA LYS A 56 -21.13 -4.86 12.31
C LYS A 56 -21.13 -5.49 10.92
N ILE A 57 -22.18 -5.32 10.11
CA ILE A 57 -22.18 -5.65 8.67
C ILE A 57 -21.09 -4.86 7.96
N PHE A 58 -21.03 -3.53 8.17
CA PHE A 58 -19.98 -2.69 7.61
C PHE A 58 -18.58 -3.18 8.03
N LEU A 59 -18.36 -3.45 9.33
CA LEU A 59 -17.08 -3.97 9.83
C LEU A 59 -16.71 -5.29 9.14
N LEU A 60 -17.64 -6.25 9.13
CA LEU A 60 -17.40 -7.58 8.53
C LEU A 60 -17.21 -7.50 7.02
N SER A 61 -17.88 -6.58 6.31
CA SER A 61 -17.65 -6.37 4.88
C SER A 61 -16.22 -5.93 4.60
N LYS A 62 -15.65 -5.05 5.42
CA LYS A 62 -14.24 -4.62 5.32
C LYS A 62 -13.28 -5.76 5.67
N VAL A 63 -13.55 -6.52 6.74
CA VAL A 63 -12.74 -7.68 7.15
C VAL A 63 -12.68 -8.75 6.05
N PHE A 64 -13.81 -9.04 5.41
CA PHE A 64 -13.91 -10.06 4.38
C PHE A 64 -13.60 -9.56 2.97
N GLY A 65 -13.59 -8.24 2.76
CA GLY A 65 -13.39 -7.63 1.44
C GLY A 65 -14.56 -7.85 0.50
N VAL A 66 -15.80 -7.76 1.01
CA VAL A 66 -17.03 -8.00 0.24
C VAL A 66 -18.01 -6.84 0.39
N THR A 67 -19.02 -6.74 -0.50
CA THR A 67 -20.07 -5.73 -0.37
C THR A 67 -21.00 -6.03 0.82
N GLU A 68 -21.46 -4.98 1.48
CA GLU A 68 -22.42 -5.09 2.60
C GLU A 68 -23.72 -5.75 2.16
N ALA A 69 -24.23 -5.36 0.98
CA ALA A 69 -25.45 -5.90 0.43
C ALA A 69 -25.35 -7.41 0.17
N TRP A 70 -24.20 -7.88 -0.35
CA TRP A 70 -23.99 -9.31 -0.52
C TRP A 70 -23.92 -10.04 0.83
N LEU A 71 -23.26 -9.46 1.83
CA LEU A 71 -23.15 -10.04 3.17
C LEU A 71 -24.51 -10.08 3.90
N LEU A 72 -25.41 -9.15 3.58
CA LEU A 72 -26.80 -9.14 4.04
C LEU A 72 -27.69 -10.21 3.35
N GLY A 73 -27.17 -10.86 2.29
CA GLY A 73 -27.87 -11.95 1.60
C GLY A 73 -28.57 -11.53 0.31
N TYR A 74 -28.42 -10.28 -0.13
CA TYR A 74 -28.96 -9.85 -1.43
C TYR A 74 -28.23 -10.53 -2.58
N ASP A 75 -28.95 -10.73 -3.68
CA ASP A 75 -28.39 -11.27 -4.94
C ASP A 75 -27.71 -10.14 -5.72
N VAL A 76 -26.53 -9.75 -5.25
CA VAL A 76 -25.70 -8.69 -5.81
C VAL A 76 -24.27 -9.19 -5.94
N PRO A 77 -23.42 -8.53 -6.75
CA PRO A 77 -22.01 -8.88 -6.83
C PRO A 77 -21.36 -8.90 -5.44
N ARG A 78 -20.65 -9.98 -5.16
CA ARG A 78 -19.94 -10.20 -3.88
C ARG A 78 -18.86 -9.15 -3.61
N TYR A 79 -18.21 -8.69 -4.67
CA TYR A 79 -17.17 -7.67 -4.63
C TYR A 79 -17.68 -6.39 -5.25
N GLU A 80 -17.23 -5.24 -4.76
CA GLU A 80 -17.52 -3.98 -5.44
C GLU A 80 -17.13 -4.14 -6.92
N ARG A 81 -18.12 -4.06 -7.81
CA ARG A 81 -17.83 -3.91 -9.22
C ARG A 81 -17.16 -2.56 -9.35
N ILE A 82 -15.87 -2.55 -9.63
CA ILE A 82 -15.27 -1.39 -10.26
C ILE A 82 -15.99 -1.32 -11.61
N GLU A 83 -17.03 -0.49 -11.70
CA GLU A 83 -17.68 -0.23 -12.98
C GLU A 83 -16.62 0.37 -13.87
N LYS A 84 -16.09 -0.47 -14.76
CA LYS A 84 -15.46 0.03 -15.97
C LYS A 84 -16.59 0.69 -16.75
N THR A 85 -16.76 1.98 -16.54
CA THR A 85 -17.61 2.80 -17.41
C THR A 85 -17.16 2.49 -18.83
N LYS A 86 -18.03 1.79 -19.60
CA LYS A 86 -17.82 1.59 -21.03
C LYS A 86 -17.92 2.94 -21.70
N ILE A 87 -16.82 3.65 -21.75
CA ILE A 87 -16.66 4.74 -22.69
C ILE A 87 -16.41 4.03 -24.02
N THR A 88 -17.42 3.95 -24.87
CA THR A 88 -17.31 3.55 -26.28
C THR A 88 -16.64 4.68 -27.05
N GLY A 89 -15.34 4.78 -26.91
CA GLY A 89 -14.41 5.57 -27.71
C GLY A 89 -13.23 4.69 -28.09
N PRO A 90 -12.32 5.10 -28.99
CA PRO A 90 -11.15 4.33 -29.32
C PRO A 90 -10.39 4.01 -28.04
N GLN A 91 -10.24 2.69 -27.73
CA GLN A 91 -9.60 2.23 -26.52
C GLN A 91 -8.11 2.60 -26.59
N THR A 92 -7.74 3.71 -25.95
CA THR A 92 -6.36 3.90 -25.52
C THR A 92 -6.05 2.80 -24.50
N PRO A 93 -4.91 2.10 -24.63
CA PRO A 93 -4.55 1.07 -23.66
C PRO A 93 -4.54 1.70 -22.26
N GLN A 94 -5.44 1.23 -21.39
CA GLN A 94 -5.52 1.70 -20.02
C GLN A 94 -4.20 1.37 -19.33
N GLY A 95 -3.50 2.38 -18.83
CA GLY A 95 -2.31 2.23 -18.02
C GLY A 95 -2.59 1.49 -16.71
N LEU A 96 -1.55 0.98 -16.10
CA LEU A 96 -1.61 0.44 -14.74
C LEU A 96 -1.73 1.61 -13.75
N LYS A 97 -2.80 1.64 -12.95
CA LYS A 97 -3.00 2.66 -11.92
C LYS A 97 -2.19 2.30 -10.68
N ILE A 98 -1.32 3.20 -10.27
CA ILE A 98 -0.47 3.07 -9.07
C ILE A 98 -0.78 4.19 -8.06
N PRO A 99 -0.74 3.94 -6.74
CA PRO A 99 -0.97 4.98 -5.74
C PRO A 99 0.22 5.92 -5.64
N VAL A 100 -0.03 7.21 -5.39
CA VAL A 100 0.96 8.20 -5.01
C VAL A 100 0.89 8.41 -3.50
N LEU A 101 2.00 8.16 -2.82
CA LEU A 101 2.11 8.19 -1.36
C LEU A 101 2.77 9.50 -0.89
N GLY A 102 2.37 10.00 0.27
CA GLY A 102 3.02 11.12 0.95
C GLY A 102 4.28 10.69 1.71
N THR A 103 4.29 9.46 2.17
CA THR A 103 5.42 8.82 2.87
C THR A 103 5.38 7.31 2.66
N VAL A 104 6.46 6.63 2.96
CA VAL A 104 6.57 5.16 2.96
C VAL A 104 7.24 4.70 4.26
N ALA A 105 6.95 3.49 4.69
CA ALA A 105 7.59 2.88 5.86
C ALA A 105 8.12 1.48 5.52
N ALA A 106 9.21 1.07 6.17
CA ALA A 106 9.79 -0.24 5.96
C ALA A 106 8.84 -1.34 6.46
N GLY A 107 8.76 -2.43 5.70
CA GLY A 107 7.97 -3.60 6.08
C GLY A 107 6.44 -3.46 5.94
N ILE A 108 5.93 -2.28 5.61
CA ILE A 108 4.51 -2.07 5.36
C ILE A 108 4.23 -2.31 3.86
N PRO A 109 3.31 -3.21 3.50
CA PRO A 109 2.87 -3.34 2.12
C PRO A 109 2.29 -2.01 1.61
N ILE A 110 2.57 -1.63 0.37
CA ILE A 110 2.03 -0.39 -0.25
C ILE A 110 0.49 -0.36 -0.18
N SER A 111 -0.15 -1.52 -0.27
CA SER A 111 -1.60 -1.67 -0.10
C SER A 111 -2.12 -1.36 1.32
N ALA A 112 -1.24 -1.28 2.30
CA ALA A 112 -1.56 -0.98 3.70
C ALA A 112 -1.14 0.45 4.12
N VAL A 113 -0.58 1.25 3.18
CA VAL A 113 -0.24 2.65 3.43
C VAL A 113 -1.53 3.47 3.52
N GLU A 114 -1.71 4.17 4.64
CA GLU A 114 -2.96 4.88 4.92
C GLU A 114 -3.09 6.21 4.16
N GLU A 115 -1.98 6.83 3.77
CA GLU A 115 -1.97 8.15 3.15
C GLU A 115 -1.69 8.05 1.64
N ILE A 116 -2.75 7.76 0.87
CA ILE A 116 -2.71 7.89 -0.59
C ILE A 116 -3.11 9.32 -0.95
N LEU A 117 -2.20 10.07 -1.56
CA LEU A 117 -2.42 11.47 -1.97
C LEU A 117 -3.10 11.57 -3.33
N ASP A 118 -2.79 10.66 -4.25
CA ASP A 118 -3.23 10.69 -5.65
C ASP A 118 -3.01 9.32 -6.30
N TYR A 119 -3.36 9.20 -7.57
CA TYR A 119 -3.05 8.04 -8.40
C TYR A 119 -2.38 8.50 -9.69
N GLU A 120 -1.40 7.72 -10.16
CA GLU A 120 -0.75 7.94 -11.46
C GLU A 120 -0.93 6.70 -12.35
N GLU A 121 -0.93 6.92 -13.67
CA GLU A 121 -1.01 5.82 -14.63
C GLU A 121 0.37 5.57 -15.23
N VAL A 122 0.79 4.31 -15.23
CA VAL A 122 2.05 3.84 -15.84
C VAL A 122 1.72 2.81 -16.92
N PRO A 123 2.63 2.54 -17.88
CA PRO A 123 2.39 1.57 -18.95
C PRO A 123 1.97 0.20 -18.40
N GLN A 124 0.96 -0.42 -18.99
CA GLN A 124 0.48 -1.75 -18.61
C GLN A 124 1.58 -2.82 -18.62
N SER A 125 2.60 -2.65 -19.50
CA SER A 125 3.78 -3.53 -19.58
C SER A 125 4.61 -3.57 -18.31
N TRP A 126 4.49 -2.56 -17.43
CA TRP A 126 5.23 -2.53 -16.16
C TRP A 126 4.70 -3.52 -15.13
N LYS A 127 3.46 -3.97 -15.30
CA LYS A 127 2.85 -4.96 -14.40
C LYS A 127 3.68 -6.24 -14.26
N SER A 128 4.35 -6.66 -15.31
CA SER A 128 5.24 -7.83 -15.31
C SER A 128 6.62 -7.57 -14.74
N GLN A 129 6.99 -6.30 -14.51
CA GLN A 129 8.34 -5.90 -14.05
C GLN A 129 8.42 -5.73 -12.53
N GLY A 130 7.29 -5.83 -11.81
CA GLY A 130 7.22 -5.72 -10.35
C GLY A 130 6.11 -4.81 -9.85
N GLU A 131 6.24 -4.42 -8.60
CA GLU A 131 5.33 -3.50 -7.92
C GLU A 131 5.86 -2.06 -8.05
N PHE A 132 4.96 -1.11 -8.36
CA PHE A 132 5.29 0.31 -8.53
C PHE A 132 4.40 1.18 -7.65
N PHE A 133 4.93 2.32 -7.24
CA PHE A 133 4.19 3.36 -6.55
C PHE A 133 4.76 4.73 -6.90
N GLY A 134 3.97 5.78 -6.75
CA GLY A 134 4.41 7.16 -6.77
C GLY A 134 4.80 7.59 -5.35
N LEU A 135 5.81 8.44 -5.23
CA LEU A 135 6.15 9.11 -3.98
C LEU A 135 6.24 10.62 -4.22
N ARG A 136 5.53 11.39 -3.40
CA ARG A 136 5.63 12.85 -3.40
C ARG A 136 6.89 13.28 -2.69
N ILE A 137 7.76 14.01 -3.41
CA ILE A 137 9.03 14.51 -2.86
C ILE A 137 8.77 15.70 -1.94
N LYS A 138 9.47 15.71 -0.82
CA LYS A 138 9.55 16.83 0.11
C LYS A 138 11.00 17.28 0.23
N GLY A 139 11.24 18.61 0.14
CA GLY A 139 12.56 19.19 0.26
C GLY A 139 13.30 19.32 -1.08
N ASP A 140 14.54 19.70 -1.02
CA ASP A 140 15.31 20.18 -2.16
C ASP A 140 16.70 19.54 -2.32
N SER A 141 16.96 18.47 -1.59
CA SER A 141 18.26 17.76 -1.61
C SER A 141 18.62 17.16 -2.96
N MET A 142 17.63 16.97 -3.85
CA MET A 142 17.81 16.39 -5.18
C MET A 142 17.68 17.42 -6.32
N LYS A 143 17.65 18.73 -5.98
CA LYS A 143 17.72 19.80 -6.98
C LYS A 143 19.06 19.76 -7.74
N PRO A 144 19.04 20.18 -9.02
CA PRO A 144 17.92 20.73 -9.80
C PRO A 144 17.02 19.68 -10.45
N ASP A 145 17.41 18.40 -10.46
CA ASP A 145 16.75 17.36 -11.23
C ASP A 145 15.36 17.03 -10.65
N ILE A 146 15.27 16.84 -9.33
CA ILE A 146 14.03 16.53 -8.63
C ILE A 146 13.78 17.65 -7.62
N ASN A 147 12.61 18.31 -7.73
CA ASN A 147 12.24 19.43 -6.88
C ASN A 147 11.19 19.05 -5.83
N ASP A 148 11.02 19.92 -4.85
CA ASP A 148 9.91 19.81 -3.91
C ASP A 148 8.57 19.71 -4.64
N ARG A 149 7.68 18.85 -4.17
CA ARG A 149 6.36 18.52 -4.75
C ARG A 149 6.37 17.78 -6.09
N ASP A 150 7.51 17.39 -6.62
CA ASP A 150 7.55 16.43 -7.71
C ASP A 150 7.02 15.08 -7.26
N THR A 151 6.54 14.28 -8.20
CA THR A 151 6.19 12.88 -7.96
C THR A 151 7.22 12.00 -8.68
N VAL A 152 7.90 11.15 -7.94
CA VAL A 152 8.76 10.12 -8.54
C VAL A 152 8.02 8.80 -8.59
N ILE A 153 8.13 8.09 -9.72
CA ILE A 153 7.62 6.73 -9.86
C ILE A 153 8.74 5.78 -9.44
N VAL A 154 8.43 4.94 -8.49
CA VAL A 154 9.39 4.05 -7.83
C VAL A 154 9.03 2.60 -8.14
N ARG A 155 10.00 1.83 -8.62
CA ARG A 155 9.91 0.37 -8.66
C ARG A 155 10.39 -0.19 -7.33
N LYS A 156 9.54 -0.94 -6.66
CA LYS A 156 9.85 -1.57 -5.38
C LYS A 156 10.92 -2.65 -5.55
N GLN A 157 12.03 -2.50 -4.88
CA GLN A 157 13.15 -3.45 -4.87
C GLN A 157 14.08 -3.14 -3.69
N SER A 158 14.79 -4.15 -3.20
CA SER A 158 15.72 -4.01 -2.07
C SER A 158 17.19 -3.82 -2.47
N THR A 159 17.48 -3.74 -3.76
CA THR A 159 18.83 -3.60 -4.29
C THR A 159 18.92 -2.44 -5.28
N ALA A 160 20.09 -1.85 -5.43
CA ALA A 160 20.38 -0.80 -6.40
C ALA A 160 21.79 -0.94 -6.99
N ASN A 161 21.99 -0.36 -8.16
CA ASN A 161 23.30 -0.22 -8.78
C ASN A 161 23.86 1.19 -8.55
N ASN A 162 25.16 1.34 -8.71
CA ASN A 162 25.81 2.65 -8.63
C ASN A 162 25.19 3.61 -9.64
N GLY A 163 24.84 4.80 -9.16
CA GLY A 163 24.20 5.84 -9.94
C GLY A 163 22.66 5.79 -9.96
N ASP A 164 22.03 4.71 -9.47
CA ASP A 164 20.57 4.68 -9.34
C ASP A 164 20.09 5.74 -8.35
N VAL A 165 18.98 6.41 -8.67
CA VAL A 165 18.25 7.22 -7.70
C VAL A 165 17.31 6.30 -6.93
N VAL A 166 17.45 6.28 -5.60
CA VAL A 166 16.72 5.36 -4.73
C VAL A 166 15.88 6.10 -3.69
N ILE A 167 14.82 5.46 -3.28
CA ILE A 167 14.10 5.79 -2.05
C ILE A 167 14.64 4.84 -0.97
N THR A 168 15.18 5.42 0.07
CA THR A 168 15.85 4.71 1.16
C THR A 168 15.25 5.13 2.48
N LEU A 169 15.07 4.18 3.38
CA LEU A 169 14.77 4.43 4.79
C LEU A 169 16.09 4.43 5.55
N VAL A 170 16.32 5.46 6.34
CA VAL A 170 17.51 5.62 7.20
C VAL A 170 17.07 5.67 8.66
N ASN A 171 17.75 4.96 9.54
CA ASN A 171 17.44 4.85 10.98
C ASN A 171 16.01 4.37 11.30
N GLY A 172 15.37 3.68 10.36
CA GLY A 172 14.04 3.08 10.56
C GLY A 172 12.85 3.98 10.21
N ASP A 173 12.99 5.31 10.22
CA ASP A 173 11.87 6.23 10.07
C ASP A 173 12.07 7.32 8.99
N ASP A 174 13.32 7.68 8.68
CA ASP A 174 13.59 8.79 7.76
C ASP A 174 13.63 8.32 6.31
N VAL A 175 12.57 8.63 5.55
CA VAL A 175 12.50 8.40 4.11
C VAL A 175 13.28 9.46 3.36
N THR A 176 14.24 9.06 2.54
CA THR A 176 15.04 9.98 1.74
C THR A 176 15.20 9.51 0.29
N CYS A 177 15.24 10.48 -0.62
CA CYS A 177 15.56 10.26 -2.04
C CYS A 177 17.02 10.68 -2.28
N LYS A 178 17.86 9.77 -2.73
CA LYS A 178 19.29 10.00 -2.96
C LYS A 178 19.80 9.18 -4.13
N LYS A 179 20.95 9.58 -4.68
CA LYS A 179 21.72 8.76 -5.58
C LYS A 179 22.53 7.75 -4.79
N PHE A 180 22.43 6.49 -5.18
CA PHE A 180 23.09 5.37 -4.51
C PHE A 180 24.48 5.10 -5.08
N GLU A 181 25.45 4.86 -4.22
CA GLU A 181 26.76 4.37 -4.59
C GLU A 181 27.23 3.30 -3.60
N LYS A 182 27.60 2.15 -4.13
CA LYS A 182 28.19 1.06 -3.36
C LYS A 182 29.69 1.17 -3.38
N LEU A 183 30.31 1.12 -2.22
CA LEU A 183 31.76 1.14 -2.01
C LEU A 183 32.24 -0.22 -1.47
N ASP A 184 33.54 -0.47 -1.46
CA ASP A 184 34.10 -1.73 -0.97
C ASP A 184 33.79 -1.97 0.53
N ASN A 185 33.72 -0.89 1.31
CA ASN A 185 33.53 -0.93 2.76
C ASN A 185 32.21 -0.30 3.25
N GLY A 186 31.24 -0.10 2.35
CA GLY A 186 29.96 0.49 2.73
C GLY A 186 29.13 0.98 1.55
N ILE A 187 28.24 1.92 1.84
CA ILE A 187 27.40 2.60 0.84
C ILE A 187 27.46 4.11 1.05
N MET A 188 27.21 4.85 -0.01
CA MET A 188 27.06 6.29 0.02
C MET A 188 25.74 6.69 -0.58
N LEU A 189 25.02 7.59 0.09
CA LEU A 189 23.79 8.22 -0.38
C LEU A 189 24.11 9.69 -0.69
N ILE A 190 24.03 10.05 -1.97
CA ILE A 190 24.50 11.34 -2.50
C ILE A 190 23.30 12.20 -2.88
N SER A 191 23.28 13.43 -2.40
CA SER A 191 22.35 14.46 -2.84
C SER A 191 22.80 15.06 -4.15
N ASN A 192 21.88 15.45 -5.05
CA ASN A 192 22.24 16.24 -6.23
C ASN A 192 22.53 17.70 -5.88
N ASN A 193 21.88 18.23 -4.85
CA ASN A 193 22.14 19.56 -4.35
C ASN A 193 23.43 19.56 -3.53
N SER A 194 24.41 20.33 -3.96
CA SER A 194 25.75 20.43 -3.33
C SER A 194 25.74 21.05 -1.92
N GLU A 195 24.65 21.67 -1.50
CA GLU A 195 24.47 22.16 -0.12
C GLU A 195 24.34 21.02 0.89
N TYR A 196 24.05 19.81 0.43
CA TYR A 196 23.87 18.62 1.25
C TYR A 196 25.08 17.70 1.15
N SER A 197 25.76 17.45 2.25
CA SER A 197 26.86 16.49 2.30
C SER A 197 26.38 15.07 2.02
N PRO A 198 27.17 14.25 1.33
CA PRO A 198 26.89 12.83 1.17
C PRO A 198 26.80 12.12 2.51
N MET A 199 25.91 11.14 2.62
CA MET A 199 25.76 10.28 3.80
C MET A 199 26.50 8.98 3.54
N TYR A 200 27.54 8.70 4.33
CA TYR A 200 28.28 7.45 4.26
C TYR A 200 27.84 6.50 5.37
N PHE A 201 27.70 5.22 5.05
CA PHE A 201 27.40 4.14 5.99
C PHE A 201 28.37 2.97 5.72
N SER A 202 29.15 2.59 6.74
CA SER A 202 30.00 1.40 6.67
C SER A 202 29.15 0.12 6.59
N ASN A 203 29.76 -1.00 6.19
CA ASN A 203 29.05 -2.29 6.16
C ASN A 203 28.45 -2.66 7.53
N GLU A 204 29.10 -2.30 8.63
CA GLU A 204 28.59 -2.49 9.98
C GLU A 204 27.39 -1.56 10.26
N GLU A 205 27.48 -0.29 9.88
CA GLU A 205 26.40 0.68 10.07
C GLU A 205 25.16 0.39 9.22
N VAL A 206 25.32 -0.17 8.02
CA VAL A 206 24.17 -0.61 7.20
C VAL A 206 23.32 -1.66 7.93
N VAL A 207 23.95 -2.49 8.77
CA VAL A 207 23.27 -3.52 9.56
C VAL A 207 22.75 -2.97 10.90
N THR A 208 23.55 -2.15 11.59
CA THR A 208 23.22 -1.66 12.94
C THR A 208 22.34 -0.42 12.95
N LYS A 209 22.48 0.43 11.94
CA LYS A 209 21.59 1.57 11.65
C LYS A 209 20.81 1.19 10.40
N PRO A 210 19.59 0.62 10.50
CA PRO A 210 18.94 0.02 9.35
C PRO A 210 18.78 1.03 8.20
N VAL A 211 19.60 0.84 7.16
CA VAL A 211 19.47 1.54 5.89
C VAL A 211 18.83 0.57 4.91
N VAL A 212 17.57 0.82 4.57
CA VAL A 212 16.78 -0.09 3.74
C VAL A 212 16.41 0.59 2.44
N ILE A 213 16.80 0.00 1.31
CA ILE A 213 16.34 0.44 0.00
C ILE A 213 14.88 0.00 -0.16
N ILE A 214 13.97 0.95 -0.32
CA ILE A 214 12.55 0.72 -0.58
C ILE A 214 12.30 0.49 -2.06
N GLY A 215 13.03 1.20 -2.93
CA GLY A 215 12.90 1.07 -4.35
C GLY A 215 13.79 2.01 -5.14
N ARG A 216 13.80 1.80 -6.46
CA ARG A 216 14.52 2.61 -7.43
C ARG A 216 13.55 3.55 -8.16
N VAL A 217 13.91 4.82 -8.28
CA VAL A 217 13.20 5.79 -9.10
C VAL A 217 13.39 5.44 -10.57
N VAL A 218 12.30 5.35 -11.31
CA VAL A 218 12.30 5.00 -12.74
C VAL A 218 11.75 6.11 -13.63
N GLU A 219 10.96 7.02 -13.06
CA GLU A 219 10.36 8.14 -13.80
C GLU A 219 10.11 9.32 -12.84
N LEU A 220 10.21 10.54 -13.36
CA LEU A 220 9.86 11.78 -12.67
C LEU A 220 8.63 12.39 -13.34
N ARG A 221 7.67 12.85 -12.52
CA ARG A 221 6.49 13.58 -12.98
C ARG A 221 6.38 14.91 -12.28
N ARG A 222 6.27 15.97 -13.06
CA ARG A 222 6.09 17.35 -12.60
C ARG A 222 4.81 17.90 -13.19
N LYS A 223 3.93 18.39 -12.30
CA LYS A 223 2.72 19.13 -12.69
C LYS A 223 3.03 20.64 -12.57
N PHE A 224 2.67 21.41 -13.58
CA PHE A 224 2.83 22.87 -13.61
C PHE A 224 1.52 23.56 -13.22
#